data_547c97fcd1880451212f86bdbb24af7d
#
_entry.id   547c97fcd1880451212f86bdbb24af7d
#
_cell.length_a   1.000
_cell.length_b   1.000
_cell.length_c   1.000
_cell.angle_alpha   90.00
_cell.angle_beta   90.00
_cell.angle_gamma   90.00
#
_symmetry.space_group_name_H-M   'P 1'
#
loop_
_entity.id
_entity.type
_entity.pdbx_description
1 polymer ?
#
loop_
_entity_poly.entity_id
_entity_poly.type
_entity_poly.pdbx_seq_one_letter_code
_entity_poly.pdbx_strand_id
1 'polypeptide(L)'
;MNIVYSQPVVEFVTVATEFCAFLEQSEGRDRNELVDRLLKLLPLLYLKAQLLPQVEGNDEFEPETYVTEQDYNWLRAILADVMAEEDEYEDFVYDEGVRMEETRWKRVSEGLADIYQPVRDFVETFRNGVEENIEEALWALNDHFELYWGSDLVDTLRRLHRTRYVS
;
A
#
# COMPACT_ATOMS: atom_id res chain seq x y z
N MET A 1 25.90 -4.02 12.89
CA MET A 1 24.79 -4.56 12.07
C MET A 1 24.23 -3.46 11.20
N ASN A 2 24.06 -3.72 9.91
CA ASN A 2 23.45 -2.74 9.01
C ASN A 2 21.96 -2.56 9.35
N ILE A 3 21.51 -1.30 9.41
CA ILE A 3 20.14 -0.92 9.75
C ILE A 3 19.10 -1.55 8.80
N VAL A 4 19.48 -1.80 7.53
CA VAL A 4 18.56 -2.38 6.53
C VAL A 4 18.18 -3.84 6.84
N TYR A 5 18.92 -4.51 7.72
CA TYR A 5 18.61 -5.86 8.18
C TYR A 5 18.17 -5.89 9.64
N SER A 6 17.83 -4.74 10.20
CA SER A 6 17.33 -4.66 11.57
C SER A 6 15.96 -5.34 11.68
N GLN A 7 15.59 -5.72 12.90
CA GLN A 7 14.33 -6.42 13.15
C GLN A 7 13.10 -5.69 12.60
N PRO A 8 12.95 -4.35 12.78
CA PRO A 8 11.80 -3.66 12.21
C PRO A 8 11.69 -3.76 10.69
N VAL A 9 12.82 -3.73 9.97
CA VAL A 9 12.83 -3.88 8.51
C VAL A 9 12.43 -5.30 8.11
N VAL A 10 12.99 -6.31 8.77
CA VAL A 10 12.66 -7.72 8.48
C VAL A 10 11.18 -8.00 8.76
N GLU A 11 10.65 -7.47 9.85
CA GLU A 11 9.23 -7.62 10.19
C GLU A 11 8.32 -6.92 9.16
N PHE A 12 8.70 -5.72 8.72
CA PHE A 12 7.97 -5.03 7.66
C PHE A 12 7.95 -5.87 6.37
N VAL A 13 9.11 -6.37 5.95
CA VAL A 13 9.23 -7.18 4.73
C VAL A 13 8.37 -8.44 4.82
N THR A 14 8.31 -9.06 6.00
CA THR A 14 7.48 -10.25 6.22
C THR A 14 6.00 -9.95 5.99
N VAL A 15 5.48 -8.89 6.60
CA VAL A 15 4.08 -8.47 6.43
C VAL A 15 3.82 -8.00 5.01
N ALA A 16 4.74 -7.22 4.44
CA ALA A 16 4.63 -6.71 3.09
C ALA A 16 4.57 -7.83 2.06
N THR A 17 5.38 -8.87 2.23
CA THR A 17 5.37 -10.05 1.36
C THR A 17 4.02 -10.76 1.40
N GLU A 18 3.45 -10.94 2.59
CA GLU A 18 2.12 -11.53 2.74
C GLU A 18 1.02 -10.68 2.10
N PHE A 19 1.09 -9.38 2.30
CA PHE A 19 0.13 -8.44 1.70
C PHE A 19 0.18 -8.53 0.17
N CYS A 20 1.36 -8.45 -0.42
CA CYS A 20 1.52 -8.53 -1.87
C CYS A 20 1.04 -9.86 -2.43
N ALA A 21 1.42 -10.97 -1.80
CA ALA A 21 1.01 -12.30 -2.23
C ALA A 21 -0.51 -12.47 -2.14
N PHE A 22 -1.12 -11.97 -1.08
CA PHE A 22 -2.56 -12.04 -0.91
C PHE A 22 -3.30 -11.31 -2.04
N LEU A 23 -2.86 -10.10 -2.38
CA LEU A 23 -3.46 -9.35 -3.50
C LEU A 23 -3.26 -10.06 -4.82
N GLU A 24 -2.05 -10.56 -5.07
CA GLU A 24 -1.70 -11.24 -6.33
C GLU A 24 -2.52 -12.51 -6.56
N GLN A 25 -3.02 -13.14 -5.50
CA GLN A 25 -3.80 -14.37 -5.52
C GLN A 25 -5.30 -14.14 -5.37
N SER A 26 -5.76 -12.90 -5.59
CA SER A 26 -7.15 -12.53 -5.30
C SER A 26 -8.14 -12.80 -6.43
N GLU A 27 -7.67 -13.19 -7.61
CA GLU A 27 -8.56 -13.50 -8.74
C GLU A 27 -9.62 -14.54 -8.35
N GLY A 28 -10.88 -14.21 -8.56
CA GLY A 28 -12.00 -15.11 -8.24
C GLY A 28 -12.30 -15.26 -6.75
N ARG A 29 -11.63 -14.48 -5.90
CA ARG A 29 -11.85 -14.55 -4.45
C ARG A 29 -13.21 -13.97 -4.07
N ASP A 30 -13.80 -14.50 -3.00
CA ASP A 30 -15.02 -13.94 -2.43
C ASP A 30 -14.75 -12.55 -1.85
N ARG A 31 -15.64 -11.59 -2.14
CA ARG A 31 -15.45 -10.20 -1.67
C ARG A 31 -15.37 -10.10 -0.14
N ASN A 32 -16.23 -10.84 0.56
CA ASN A 32 -16.22 -10.80 2.03
C ASN A 32 -14.90 -11.31 2.60
N GLU A 33 -14.30 -12.31 1.98
CA GLU A 33 -12.98 -12.82 2.37
C GLU A 33 -11.88 -11.79 2.10
N LEU A 34 -11.91 -11.13 0.94
CA LEU A 34 -10.96 -10.08 0.61
C LEU A 34 -11.03 -8.95 1.65
N VAL A 35 -12.23 -8.45 1.92
CA VAL A 35 -12.44 -7.34 2.85
C VAL A 35 -12.01 -7.74 4.27
N ASP A 36 -12.45 -8.90 4.73
CA ASP A 36 -12.12 -9.37 6.08
C ASP A 36 -10.62 -9.51 6.30
N ARG A 37 -9.92 -10.07 5.32
CA ARG A 37 -8.47 -10.25 5.41
C ARG A 37 -7.72 -8.92 5.36
N LEU A 38 -8.15 -8.00 4.50
CA LEU A 38 -7.52 -6.69 4.38
C LEU A 38 -7.72 -5.81 5.62
N LEU A 39 -8.85 -5.99 6.32
CA LEU A 39 -9.08 -5.30 7.59
C LEU A 39 -8.06 -5.69 8.67
N LYS A 40 -7.36 -6.81 8.49
CA LYS A 40 -6.28 -7.25 9.38
C LYS A 40 -4.90 -6.89 8.81
N LEU A 41 -4.71 -7.11 7.52
CA LEU A 41 -3.42 -6.86 6.87
C LEU A 41 -3.05 -5.39 6.78
N LEU A 42 -4.01 -4.52 6.44
CA LEU A 42 -3.72 -3.09 6.29
C LEU A 42 -3.29 -2.42 7.60
N PRO A 43 -4.00 -2.62 8.72
CA PRO A 43 -3.53 -2.06 10.01
C PRO A 43 -2.15 -2.58 10.41
N LEU A 44 -1.90 -3.87 10.17
CA LEU A 44 -0.60 -4.48 10.49
C LEU A 44 0.50 -3.88 9.61
N LEU A 45 0.25 -3.72 8.33
CA LEU A 45 1.20 -3.09 7.41
C LEU A 45 1.50 -1.66 7.83
N TYR A 46 0.46 -0.91 8.20
CA TYR A 46 0.61 0.47 8.68
C TYR A 46 1.48 0.53 9.93
N LEU A 47 1.19 -0.33 10.90
CA LEU A 47 1.98 -0.40 12.14
C LEU A 47 3.44 -0.70 11.84
N LYS A 48 3.72 -1.69 11.01
CA LYS A 48 5.09 -2.06 10.66
C LYS A 48 5.81 -0.94 9.89
N ALA A 49 5.10 -0.20 9.04
CA ALA A 49 5.65 0.97 8.38
C ALA A 49 6.03 2.07 9.39
N GLN A 50 5.20 2.30 10.40
CA GLN A 50 5.47 3.27 11.47
C GLN A 50 6.73 2.93 12.27
N LEU A 51 7.09 1.66 12.34
CA LEU A 51 8.23 1.19 13.11
C LEU A 51 9.53 1.13 12.31
N LEU A 52 9.48 1.42 11.01
CA LEU A 52 10.68 1.41 10.17
C LEU A 52 11.68 2.48 10.61
N PRO A 53 12.99 2.16 10.63
CA PRO A 53 13.99 3.14 10.98
C PRO A 53 14.10 4.21 9.89
N GLN A 54 14.41 5.43 10.30
CA GLN A 54 14.72 6.50 9.38
C GLN A 54 16.16 6.35 8.91
N VAL A 55 16.40 6.60 7.63
CA VAL A 55 17.74 6.60 7.03
C VAL A 55 17.96 7.91 6.31
N GLU A 56 19.21 8.27 6.10
CA GLU A 56 19.56 9.49 5.37
C GLU A 56 19.32 9.29 3.87
N GLY A 57 18.83 10.33 3.22
CA GLY A 57 18.57 10.31 1.79
C GLY A 57 18.02 11.65 1.32
N ASN A 58 17.66 11.70 0.05
CA ASN A 58 17.08 12.89 -0.57
C ASN A 58 16.24 12.51 -1.80
N ASP A 59 15.55 13.52 -2.35
CA ASP A 59 14.64 13.34 -3.48
C ASP A 59 15.34 12.94 -4.79
N GLU A 60 16.67 12.99 -4.82
CA GLU A 60 17.44 12.58 -6.00
C GLU A 60 17.61 11.06 -6.09
N PHE A 61 17.27 10.32 -5.01
CA PHE A 61 17.30 8.88 -5.04
C PHE A 61 16.20 8.36 -5.97
N GLU A 62 16.61 7.52 -6.91
CA GLU A 62 15.72 6.86 -7.86
C GLU A 62 15.85 5.34 -7.70
N PRO A 63 15.21 4.75 -6.67
CA PRO A 63 15.26 3.30 -6.49
C PRO A 63 14.68 2.58 -7.70
N GLU A 64 15.17 1.36 -7.94
CA GLU A 64 14.63 0.53 -9.01
C GLU A 64 13.15 0.23 -8.77
N THR A 65 12.38 0.23 -9.86
CA THR A 65 10.98 -0.14 -9.84
C THR A 65 10.79 -1.49 -10.53
N TYR A 66 9.93 -2.32 -9.96
CA TYR A 66 9.64 -3.66 -10.45
C TYR A 66 8.19 -3.79 -10.93
N VAL A 67 7.29 -3.06 -10.28
CA VAL A 67 5.87 -3.05 -10.67
C VAL A 67 5.73 -2.18 -11.91
N THR A 68 5.40 -2.80 -13.04
CA THR A 68 5.17 -2.09 -14.30
C THR A 68 3.74 -1.53 -14.32
N GLU A 69 3.47 -0.64 -15.28
CA GLU A 69 2.10 -0.15 -15.51
C GLU A 69 1.16 -1.32 -15.84
N GLN A 70 1.65 -2.30 -16.57
CA GLN A 70 0.88 -3.50 -16.90
C GLN A 70 0.54 -4.32 -15.65
N ASP A 71 1.51 -4.50 -14.74
CA ASP A 71 1.30 -5.19 -13.47
C ASP A 71 0.28 -4.46 -12.60
N TYR A 72 0.40 -3.14 -12.52
CA TYR A 72 -0.53 -2.30 -11.77
C TYR A 72 -1.95 -2.45 -12.31
N ASN A 73 -2.13 -2.32 -13.62
CA ASN A 73 -3.44 -2.42 -14.25
C ASN A 73 -4.05 -3.82 -14.12
N TRP A 74 -3.22 -4.86 -14.22
CA TRP A 74 -3.66 -6.23 -14.03
C TRP A 74 -4.20 -6.46 -12.62
N LEU A 75 -3.45 -6.02 -11.62
CA LEU A 75 -3.87 -6.17 -10.23
C LEU A 75 -5.14 -5.37 -9.94
N ARG A 76 -5.17 -4.13 -10.38
CA ARG A 76 -6.34 -3.27 -10.20
C ARG A 76 -7.60 -3.89 -10.80
N ALA A 77 -7.50 -4.46 -11.99
CA ALA A 77 -8.63 -5.11 -12.66
C ALA A 77 -9.15 -6.32 -11.87
N ILE A 78 -8.25 -7.15 -11.34
CA ILE A 78 -8.62 -8.31 -10.52
C ILE A 78 -9.37 -7.84 -9.27
N LEU A 79 -8.85 -6.84 -8.58
CA LEU A 79 -9.44 -6.33 -7.35
C LEU A 79 -10.79 -5.65 -7.60
N ALA A 80 -10.91 -4.94 -8.73
CA ALA A 80 -12.19 -4.33 -9.14
C ALA A 80 -13.25 -5.38 -9.37
N ASP A 81 -12.90 -6.50 -10.00
CA ASP A 81 -13.83 -7.61 -10.24
C ASP A 81 -14.30 -8.23 -8.91
N VAL A 82 -13.40 -8.41 -7.95
CA VAL A 82 -13.76 -8.97 -6.64
C VAL A 82 -14.66 -7.99 -5.86
N MET A 83 -14.34 -6.71 -5.86
CA MET A 83 -15.13 -5.70 -5.15
C MET A 83 -16.48 -5.42 -5.82
N ALA A 84 -16.55 -5.60 -7.14
CA ALA A 84 -17.78 -5.41 -7.93
C ALA A 84 -18.41 -4.03 -7.66
N GLU A 85 -19.69 -3.97 -7.31
CA GLU A 85 -20.39 -2.71 -7.06
C GLU A 85 -19.88 -1.94 -5.84
N GLU A 86 -19.10 -2.58 -4.97
CA GLU A 86 -18.51 -1.93 -3.79
C GLU A 86 -17.16 -1.28 -4.08
N ASP A 87 -16.63 -1.42 -5.30
CA ASP A 87 -15.33 -0.88 -5.66
C ASP A 87 -15.33 0.64 -5.74
N GLU A 88 -16.34 1.19 -6.38
CA GLU A 88 -16.49 2.63 -6.55
C GLU A 88 -17.24 3.24 -5.36
N TYR A 89 -16.71 4.32 -4.82
CA TYR A 89 -17.36 5.01 -3.71
C TYR A 89 -17.08 6.51 -3.75
N GLU A 90 -17.99 7.25 -3.15
CA GLU A 90 -17.90 8.68 -3.02
C GLU A 90 -17.25 9.01 -1.68
N ASP A 91 -16.22 9.86 -1.70
CA ASP A 91 -15.50 10.26 -0.50
C ASP A 91 -15.49 11.77 -0.36
N PHE A 92 -15.63 12.24 0.88
CA PHE A 92 -15.55 13.66 1.18
C PHE A 92 -14.12 14.06 1.44
N VAL A 93 -13.64 15.04 0.68
CA VAL A 93 -12.33 15.63 0.85
C VAL A 93 -12.51 17.11 1.20
N TYR A 94 -11.93 17.52 2.33
CA TYR A 94 -11.92 18.93 2.71
C TYR A 94 -10.68 19.59 2.11
N ASP A 95 -10.90 20.59 1.28
CA ASP A 95 -9.82 21.40 0.71
C ASP A 95 -9.61 22.63 1.59
N GLU A 96 -8.54 22.63 2.38
CA GLU A 96 -8.20 23.73 3.28
C GLU A 96 -7.88 25.03 2.52
N GLY A 97 -7.37 24.91 1.29
CA GLY A 97 -7.03 26.07 0.46
C GLY A 97 -8.23 26.91 0.08
N VAL A 98 -9.37 26.27 -0.18
CA VAL A 98 -10.62 26.92 -0.55
C VAL A 98 -11.69 26.82 0.54
N ARG A 99 -11.40 26.08 1.62
CA ARG A 99 -12.31 25.85 2.76
C ARG A 99 -13.67 25.28 2.33
N MET A 100 -13.64 24.38 1.34
CA MET A 100 -14.84 23.71 0.82
C MET A 100 -14.69 22.22 0.94
N GLU A 101 -15.80 21.56 1.27
CA GLU A 101 -15.89 20.11 1.17
C GLU A 101 -16.15 19.76 -0.29
N GLU A 102 -15.34 18.87 -0.83
CA GLU A 102 -15.52 18.32 -2.17
C GLU A 102 -15.79 16.83 -2.07
N THR A 103 -16.65 16.35 -2.97
CA THR A 103 -16.89 14.94 -3.11
C THR A 103 -16.05 14.41 -4.29
N ARG A 104 -15.32 13.35 -4.06
CA ARG A 104 -14.53 12.68 -5.10
C ARG A 104 -14.92 11.22 -5.18
N TRP A 105 -14.99 10.72 -6.41
CA TRP A 105 -15.14 9.29 -6.64
C TRP A 105 -13.79 8.62 -6.54
N LYS A 106 -13.73 7.57 -5.72
CA LYS A 106 -12.55 6.75 -5.49
C LYS A 106 -12.88 5.29 -5.73
N ARG A 107 -11.84 4.48 -5.86
CA ARG A 107 -11.98 3.03 -6.01
C ARG A 107 -11.09 2.30 -5.02
N VAL A 108 -11.64 1.27 -4.40
CA VAL A 108 -10.88 0.40 -3.50
C VAL A 108 -9.72 -0.26 -4.26
N SER A 109 -9.99 -0.74 -5.48
CA SER A 109 -8.98 -1.38 -6.32
C SER A 109 -7.79 -0.46 -6.62
N GLU A 110 -8.04 0.81 -6.90
CA GLU A 110 -6.97 1.80 -7.10
C GLU A 110 -6.18 2.05 -5.82
N GLY A 111 -6.87 2.23 -4.70
CA GLY A 111 -6.22 2.44 -3.41
C GLY A 111 -5.30 1.29 -3.05
N LEU A 112 -5.75 0.06 -3.25
CA LEU A 112 -4.93 -1.14 -2.99
C LEU A 112 -3.73 -1.23 -3.94
N ALA A 113 -3.93 -0.92 -5.22
CA ALA A 113 -2.83 -0.94 -6.19
C ALA A 113 -1.80 0.15 -5.91
N ASP A 114 -2.25 1.33 -5.45
CA ASP A 114 -1.37 2.44 -5.07
C ASP A 114 -0.53 2.11 -3.83
N ILE A 115 -1.06 1.31 -2.92
CA ILE A 115 -0.29 0.79 -1.77
C ILE A 115 0.67 -0.31 -2.23
N TYR A 116 0.19 -1.20 -3.07
CA TYR A 116 0.95 -2.36 -3.56
C TYR A 116 2.23 -1.95 -4.28
N GLN A 117 2.16 -0.95 -5.14
CA GLN A 117 3.28 -0.58 -6.01
C GLN A 117 4.56 -0.25 -5.21
N PRO A 118 4.56 0.73 -4.29
CA PRO A 118 5.77 1.03 -3.53
C PRO A 118 6.18 -0.09 -2.59
N VAL A 119 5.23 -0.79 -2.02
CA VAL A 119 5.50 -1.90 -1.08
C VAL A 119 6.14 -3.07 -1.82
N ARG A 120 5.61 -3.45 -2.97
CA ARG A 120 6.16 -4.54 -3.79
C ARG A 120 7.56 -4.20 -4.31
N ASP A 121 7.77 -2.97 -4.77
CA ASP A 121 9.07 -2.51 -5.23
C ASP A 121 10.12 -2.64 -4.13
N PHE A 122 9.78 -2.27 -2.90
CA PHE A 122 10.70 -2.40 -1.77
C PHE A 122 11.02 -3.87 -1.46
N VAL A 123 10.01 -4.74 -1.46
CA VAL A 123 10.19 -6.18 -1.21
C VAL A 123 11.17 -6.77 -2.22
N GLU A 124 11.04 -6.42 -3.50
CA GLU A 124 11.95 -6.92 -4.54
C GLU A 124 13.38 -6.40 -4.37
N THR A 125 13.53 -5.12 -4.04
CA THR A 125 14.85 -4.54 -3.77
C THR A 125 15.51 -5.25 -2.58
N PHE A 126 14.75 -5.49 -1.51
CA PHE A 126 15.23 -6.19 -0.33
C PHE A 126 15.69 -7.62 -0.68
N ARG A 127 14.92 -8.32 -1.49
CA ARG A 127 15.25 -9.69 -1.92
C ARG A 127 16.55 -9.76 -2.73
N ASN A 128 16.83 -8.75 -3.54
CA ASN A 128 18.05 -8.70 -4.34
C ASN A 128 19.29 -8.51 -3.46
N GLY A 129 19.16 -8.04 -2.24
CA GLY A 129 20.18 -8.07 -1.21
C GLY A 129 21.36 -7.14 -1.37
N VAL A 130 21.27 -6.11 -2.22
CA VAL A 130 22.32 -5.10 -2.37
C VAL A 130 22.06 -3.98 -1.35
N GLU A 131 22.87 -3.92 -0.29
CA GLU A 131 22.65 -3.04 0.86
C GLU A 131 22.45 -1.57 0.49
N GLU A 132 23.25 -1.04 -0.42
CA GLU A 132 23.12 0.36 -0.84
C GLU A 132 21.78 0.64 -1.50
N ASN A 133 21.30 -0.30 -2.33
CA ASN A 133 19.99 -0.18 -2.98
C ASN A 133 18.86 -0.27 -1.97
N ILE A 134 18.99 -1.15 -0.97
CA ILE A 134 17.98 -1.29 0.10
C ILE A 134 17.88 -0.01 0.92
N GLU A 135 19.03 0.61 1.24
CA GLU A 135 19.04 1.86 2.02
C GLU A 135 18.34 2.99 1.27
N GLU A 136 18.65 3.16 -0.02
CA GLU A 136 17.97 4.15 -0.86
C GLU A 136 16.48 3.87 -0.97
N ALA A 137 16.12 2.60 -1.18
CA ALA A 137 14.72 2.19 -1.27
C ALA A 137 13.98 2.39 0.06
N LEU A 138 14.65 2.17 1.19
CA LEU A 138 14.06 2.39 2.51
C LEU A 138 13.77 3.89 2.73
N TRP A 139 14.69 4.76 2.34
CA TRP A 139 14.43 6.20 2.39
C TRP A 139 13.21 6.56 1.57
N ALA A 140 13.15 6.10 0.31
CA ALA A 140 12.03 6.38 -0.59
C ALA A 140 10.71 5.81 -0.06
N LEU A 141 10.74 4.60 0.50
CA LEU A 141 9.56 3.96 1.08
C LEU A 141 8.99 4.80 2.23
N ASN A 142 9.85 5.29 3.12
CA ASN A 142 9.45 6.14 4.25
C ASN A 142 8.90 7.49 3.77
N ASP A 143 9.58 8.12 2.81
CA ASP A 143 9.15 9.39 2.25
C ASP A 143 7.78 9.27 1.56
N HIS A 144 7.60 8.25 0.74
CA HIS A 144 6.35 8.01 0.03
C HIS A 144 5.23 7.53 0.95
N PHE A 145 5.55 6.85 2.05
CA PHE A 145 4.56 6.52 3.06
C PHE A 145 3.95 7.78 3.65
N GLU A 146 4.80 8.72 4.03
CA GLU A 146 4.37 9.98 4.61
C GLU A 146 3.54 10.81 3.62
N LEU A 147 3.98 10.88 2.35
CA LEU A 147 3.35 11.73 1.34
C LEU A 147 2.16 11.09 0.62
N TYR A 148 2.18 9.77 0.42
CA TYR A 148 1.23 9.12 -0.50
C TYR A 148 0.60 7.86 0.06
N TRP A 149 1.33 6.75 0.12
CA TRP A 149 0.69 5.46 0.34
C TRP A 149 0.17 5.23 1.75
N GLY A 150 0.69 5.96 2.73
CA GLY A 150 0.12 5.93 4.09
C GLY A 150 -1.31 6.47 4.11
N SER A 151 -1.53 7.60 3.44
CA SER A 151 -2.86 8.18 3.26
C SER A 151 -3.78 7.25 2.48
N ASP A 152 -3.28 6.69 1.39
CA ASP A 152 -4.06 5.74 0.57
C ASP A 152 -4.51 4.55 1.42
N LEU A 153 -3.61 4.05 2.28
CA LEU A 153 -3.93 2.93 3.17
C LEU A 153 -5.05 3.29 4.14
N VAL A 154 -4.95 4.45 4.80
CA VAL A 154 -5.94 4.88 5.78
C VAL A 154 -7.30 5.10 5.11
N ASP A 155 -7.32 5.72 3.95
CA ASP A 155 -8.56 5.96 3.20
C ASP A 155 -9.20 4.64 2.76
N THR A 156 -8.41 3.72 2.25
CA THR A 156 -8.88 2.39 1.81
C THR A 156 -9.39 1.59 3.00
N LEU A 157 -8.67 1.60 4.11
CA LEU A 157 -9.06 0.91 5.33
C LEU A 157 -10.42 1.40 5.83
N ARG A 158 -10.62 2.71 5.85
CA ARG A 158 -11.89 3.31 6.25
C ARG A 158 -13.04 2.81 5.36
N ARG A 159 -12.83 2.78 4.04
CA ARG A 159 -13.86 2.30 3.10
C ARG A 159 -14.15 0.82 3.31
N LEU A 160 -13.13 0.01 3.50
CA LEU A 160 -13.30 -1.43 3.75
C LEU A 160 -14.07 -1.68 5.06
N HIS A 161 -13.79 -0.91 6.08
CA HIS A 161 -14.55 -0.99 7.35
C HIS A 161 -16.03 -0.74 7.11
N ARG A 162 -16.37 0.29 6.34
CA ARG A 162 -17.76 0.61 6.01
C ARG A 162 -18.41 -0.51 5.17
N THR A 163 -17.70 -1.04 4.22
CA THR A 163 -18.19 -2.16 3.42
C THR A 163 -18.52 -3.37 4.28
N ARG A 164 -17.73 -3.62 5.31
CA ARG A 164 -17.91 -4.78 6.21
C ARG A 164 -19.03 -4.58 7.23
N TYR A 165 -19.15 -3.38 7.80
CA TYR A 165 -19.97 -3.16 8.99
C TYR A 165 -21.14 -2.19 8.81
N VAL A 166 -21.14 -1.39 7.77
CA VAL A 166 -22.18 -0.40 7.52
C VAL A 166 -22.91 -0.80 6.24
N SER A 167 -24.16 -1.14 6.34
CA SER A 167 -24.98 -1.50 5.19
C SER A 167 -25.67 -0.30 4.57
#